data_9e7133c2fe0119060c6dbbdf0f01e76a
#
_entry.id   9e7133c2fe0119060c6dbbdf0f01e76a
#
_cell.length_a   1.000
_cell.length_b   1.000
_cell.length_c   1.000
_cell.angle_alpha   90.00
_cell.angle_beta   90.00
_cell.angle_gamma   90.00
#
_symmetry.space_group_name_H-M   'P 1'
#
loop_
_entity.id
_entity.type
_entity.pdbx_description
1 polymer ?
#
loop_
_entity_poly.entity_id
_entity_poly.type
_entity_poly.pdbx_seq_one_letter_code
_entity_poly.pdbx_strand_id
1 'polypeptide(L)'
;MQRVSCELEQLLTVTALMTDSVIACDEWGQMVYANFAAQTLFGKVDMEKNSMDDCPEFLGMFDFRGERMLDPHEMPLAQAAYEGKVVRVNLLVRQEETSSPVEATAFPVLDTKGKQIGAMMVCRCLGTFPERGRVTHLA
;
A
#
# COMPACT_ATOMS: atom_id res chain seq x y z
N MET A 1 20.08 -10.02 -1.21
CA MET A 1 18.70 -10.31 -1.47
C MET A 1 17.96 -10.59 -0.21
N GLN A 2 16.84 -9.95 -0.05
CA GLN A 2 16.06 -10.17 1.13
C GLN A 2 15.37 -11.51 1.05
N ARG A 3 15.30 -12.18 2.18
CA ARG A 3 14.59 -13.42 2.23
C ARG A 3 13.30 -13.21 2.99
N VAL A 4 12.19 -13.49 2.35
CA VAL A 4 10.88 -13.37 2.97
C VAL A 4 10.64 -14.57 3.85
N SER A 5 10.09 -14.39 5.04
CA SER A 5 9.84 -15.50 5.95
C SER A 5 8.80 -16.44 5.34
N CYS A 6 8.84 -17.69 5.74
CA CYS A 6 7.91 -18.70 5.24
C CYS A 6 6.47 -18.33 5.56
N GLU A 7 6.24 -17.83 6.77
CA GLU A 7 4.88 -17.45 7.17
C GLU A 7 4.37 -16.30 6.32
N LEU A 8 5.22 -15.32 6.02
CA LEU A 8 4.82 -14.20 5.19
C LEU A 8 4.55 -14.66 3.78
N GLU A 9 5.38 -15.55 3.23
CA GLU A 9 5.16 -16.10 1.91
C GLU A 9 3.82 -16.79 1.80
N GLN A 10 3.44 -17.57 2.80
CA GLN A 10 2.17 -18.25 2.78
C GLN A 10 1.01 -17.27 2.78
N LEU A 11 1.11 -16.21 3.54
CA LEU A 11 0.08 -15.20 3.58
C LEU A 11 -0.03 -14.48 2.23
N LEU A 12 1.10 -14.17 1.63
CA LEU A 12 1.10 -13.49 0.34
C LEU A 12 0.52 -14.36 -0.76
N THR A 13 0.70 -15.68 -0.67
CA THR A 13 0.14 -16.59 -1.65
C THR A 13 -1.39 -16.49 -1.69
N VAL A 14 -2.03 -16.37 -0.53
CA VAL A 14 -3.49 -16.29 -0.51
C VAL A 14 -3.98 -14.93 -0.98
N THR A 15 -3.16 -13.87 -0.93
CA THR A 15 -3.59 -12.55 -1.36
C THR A 15 -3.40 -12.34 -2.86
N ALA A 16 -2.72 -13.25 -3.54
CA ALA A 16 -2.38 -13.05 -4.96
C ALA A 16 -3.60 -12.89 -5.85
N LEU A 17 -4.70 -13.55 -5.51
CA LEU A 17 -5.91 -13.49 -6.31
C LEU A 17 -6.96 -12.53 -5.77
N MET A 18 -6.63 -11.74 -4.76
CA MET A 18 -7.58 -10.79 -4.23
C MET A 18 -7.79 -9.64 -5.21
N THR A 19 -8.99 -9.09 -5.22
CA THR A 19 -9.29 -7.94 -6.07
C THR A 19 -8.84 -6.64 -5.42
N ASP A 20 -8.67 -6.63 -4.11
CA ASP A 20 -8.13 -5.45 -3.43
C ASP A 20 -6.62 -5.40 -3.61
N SER A 21 -6.06 -4.21 -3.62
CA SER A 21 -4.63 -4.03 -3.79
C SER A 21 -3.91 -4.42 -2.51
N VAL A 22 -2.89 -5.24 -2.61
CA VAL A 22 -2.10 -5.68 -1.46
C VAL A 22 -0.63 -5.39 -1.72
N ILE A 23 -0.01 -4.67 -0.80
CA ILE A 23 1.42 -4.41 -0.81
C ILE A 23 1.96 -4.88 0.54
N ALA A 24 3.12 -5.47 0.55
CA ALA A 24 3.73 -5.92 1.79
C ALA A 24 5.21 -5.57 1.84
N CYS A 25 5.71 -5.38 3.05
CA CYS A 25 7.13 -5.18 3.30
C CYS A 25 7.61 -6.20 4.32
N ASP A 26 8.92 -6.37 4.40
CA ASP A 26 9.52 -7.24 5.41
C ASP A 26 9.73 -6.48 6.72
N GLU A 27 10.39 -7.11 7.68
CA GLU A 27 10.57 -6.52 8.99
C GLU A 27 11.49 -5.30 8.97
N TRP A 28 12.23 -5.08 7.89
CA TRP A 28 13.11 -3.93 7.77
C TRP A 28 12.50 -2.83 6.90
N GLY A 29 11.26 -2.99 6.47
CA GLY A 29 10.58 -1.98 5.66
C GLY A 29 10.88 -2.06 4.17
N GLN A 30 11.54 -3.15 3.73
CA GLN A 30 11.81 -3.33 2.31
C GLN A 30 10.58 -3.91 1.64
N MET A 31 10.17 -3.31 0.53
CA MET A 31 9.02 -3.81 -0.21
C MET A 31 9.33 -5.18 -0.78
N VAL A 32 8.45 -6.15 -0.54
CA VAL A 32 8.67 -7.53 -0.99
C VAL A 32 7.53 -8.06 -1.85
N TYR A 33 6.40 -7.36 -1.91
CA TYR A 33 5.26 -7.91 -2.64
C TYR A 33 4.25 -6.85 -3.04
N ALA A 34 3.70 -6.99 -4.23
CA ALA A 34 2.54 -6.23 -4.69
C ALA A 34 1.74 -7.18 -5.58
N ASN A 35 0.47 -7.41 -5.24
CA ASN A 35 -0.34 -8.31 -6.04
C ASN A 35 -0.75 -7.63 -7.35
N PHE A 36 -1.46 -8.34 -8.22
CA PHE A 36 -1.83 -7.79 -9.52
C PHE A 36 -2.69 -6.54 -9.37
N ALA A 37 -3.63 -6.54 -8.44
CA ALA A 37 -4.49 -5.38 -8.21
C ALA A 37 -3.67 -4.17 -7.77
N ALA A 38 -2.62 -4.38 -6.97
CA ALA A 38 -1.74 -3.29 -6.57
C ALA A 38 -0.97 -2.73 -7.76
N GLN A 39 -0.53 -3.58 -8.65
CA GLN A 39 0.18 -3.13 -9.84
C GLN A 39 -0.75 -2.33 -10.76
N THR A 40 -2.03 -2.65 -10.77
CA THR A 40 -3.01 -1.89 -11.53
C THR A 40 -3.26 -0.53 -10.89
N LEU A 41 -3.39 -0.50 -9.57
CA LEU A 41 -3.71 0.73 -8.86
C LEU A 41 -2.53 1.68 -8.80
N PHE A 42 -1.35 1.17 -8.46
CA PHE A 42 -0.19 2.00 -8.21
C PHE A 42 0.77 2.10 -9.39
N GLY A 43 0.53 1.33 -10.43
CA GLY A 43 1.46 1.23 -11.54
C GLY A 43 2.57 0.24 -11.20
N LYS A 44 3.59 0.20 -12.01
CA LYS A 44 4.64 -0.78 -11.84
C LYS A 44 5.48 -0.41 -10.62
N VAL A 45 5.54 -1.28 -9.65
CA VAL A 45 6.30 -1.06 -8.42
C VAL A 45 7.61 -1.83 -8.52
N ASP A 46 8.72 -1.11 -8.42
CA ASP A 46 10.05 -1.73 -8.46
C ASP A 46 10.44 -2.09 -7.05
N MET A 47 10.30 -3.35 -6.69
CA MET A 47 10.56 -3.82 -5.33
C MET A 47 12.00 -3.63 -4.90
N GLU A 48 12.92 -3.64 -5.83
CA GLU A 48 14.32 -3.57 -5.44
C GLU A 48 14.81 -2.14 -5.23
N LYS A 49 14.17 -1.18 -5.88
CA LYS A 49 14.64 0.19 -5.81
C LYS A 49 13.86 1.06 -4.85
N ASN A 50 12.65 0.66 -4.50
CA ASN A 50 11.81 1.53 -3.71
C ASN A 50 11.88 1.18 -2.23
N SER A 51 12.11 2.19 -1.41
CA SER A 51 12.16 2.03 0.04
C SER A 51 10.95 2.66 0.66
N MET A 52 10.77 2.43 1.95
CA MET A 52 9.63 3.01 2.67
C MET A 52 9.68 4.54 2.66
N ASP A 53 10.88 5.13 2.64
CA ASP A 53 10.99 6.59 2.64
C ASP A 53 10.48 7.19 1.34
N ASP A 54 10.56 6.46 0.24
CA ASP A 54 10.07 6.94 -1.04
C ASP A 54 8.66 6.48 -1.34
N CYS A 55 8.08 5.70 -0.44
CA CYS A 55 6.79 5.06 -0.67
C CYS A 55 5.67 6.02 -1.06
N PRO A 56 5.45 7.15 -0.37
CA PRO A 56 4.37 8.04 -0.79
C PRO A 56 4.53 8.53 -2.22
N GLU A 57 5.76 8.77 -2.63
CA GLU A 57 6.01 9.32 -3.97
C GLU A 57 5.77 8.27 -5.04
N PHE A 58 6.35 7.10 -4.91
CA PHE A 58 6.21 6.14 -5.99
C PHE A 58 4.82 5.49 -6.03
N LEU A 59 4.09 5.50 -4.94
CA LEU A 59 2.72 5.00 -4.93
C LEU A 59 1.72 6.11 -5.27
N GLY A 60 2.13 7.36 -5.22
CA GLY A 60 1.23 8.47 -5.48
C GLY A 60 0.21 8.69 -4.38
N MET A 61 0.62 8.55 -3.11
CA MET A 61 -0.30 8.61 -1.98
C MET A 61 -0.46 10.03 -1.49
N PHE A 62 -1.69 10.50 -1.51
CA PHE A 62 -2.03 11.86 -1.08
C PHE A 62 -3.10 11.80 0.01
N ASP A 63 -3.27 12.88 0.73
CA ASP A 63 -4.39 12.97 1.66
C ASP A 63 -5.68 12.84 0.85
N PHE A 64 -6.79 12.60 1.53
CA PHE A 64 -8.03 12.27 0.84
C PHE A 64 -8.52 13.40 -0.06
N ARG A 65 -8.15 14.63 0.26
CA ARG A 65 -8.54 15.76 -0.56
C ARG A 65 -7.62 15.95 -1.76
N GLY A 66 -6.51 15.25 -1.80
CA GLY A 66 -5.56 15.36 -2.91
C GLY A 66 -4.74 16.63 -2.87
N GLU A 67 -4.65 17.28 -1.73
CA GLU A 67 -3.96 18.56 -1.61
C GLU A 67 -2.50 18.42 -1.25
N ARG A 68 -2.15 17.35 -0.59
CA ARG A 68 -0.79 17.17 -0.09
C ARG A 68 -0.37 15.72 -0.17
N MET A 69 0.82 15.47 -0.72
CA MET A 69 1.38 14.12 -0.70
C MET A 69 1.70 13.77 0.74
N LEU A 70 1.49 12.53 1.12
CA LEU A 70 1.81 12.08 2.46
C LEU A 70 3.31 12.15 2.70
N ASP A 71 3.70 12.44 3.95
CA ASP A 71 5.07 12.26 4.36
C ASP A 71 5.31 10.78 4.61
N PRO A 72 6.56 10.30 4.51
CA PRO A 72 6.81 8.87 4.69
C PRO A 72 6.28 8.31 6.00
N HIS A 73 6.37 9.06 7.10
CA HIS A 73 5.90 8.56 8.38
C HIS A 73 4.37 8.57 8.51
N GLU A 74 3.66 9.20 7.57
CA GLU A 74 2.22 9.18 7.55
C GLU A 74 1.67 8.00 6.78
N MET A 75 2.52 7.27 6.06
CA MET A 75 2.07 6.12 5.30
C MET A 75 1.54 5.05 6.25
N PRO A 76 0.34 4.52 5.99
CA PRO A 76 -0.19 3.46 6.85
C PRO A 76 0.75 2.26 6.94
N LEU A 77 1.38 1.89 5.83
CA LEU A 77 2.31 0.77 5.83
C LEU A 77 3.50 1.04 6.74
N ALA A 78 4.02 2.27 6.74
CA ALA A 78 5.14 2.64 7.60
C ALA A 78 4.75 2.56 9.07
N GLN A 79 3.55 3.02 9.41
CA GLN A 79 3.10 2.98 10.79
C GLN A 79 2.92 1.53 11.26
N ALA A 80 2.41 0.67 10.40
CA ALA A 80 2.29 -0.75 10.73
C ALA A 80 3.67 -1.39 10.87
N ALA A 81 4.58 -1.07 9.95
CA ALA A 81 5.91 -1.69 9.94
C ALA A 81 6.77 -1.26 11.11
N TYR A 82 6.76 0.04 11.42
CA TYR A 82 7.71 0.57 12.41
C TYR A 82 7.10 0.80 13.79
N GLU A 83 5.80 0.99 13.85
CA GLU A 83 5.15 1.26 15.12
C GLU A 83 4.22 0.15 15.57
N GLY A 84 4.06 -0.88 14.73
CA GLY A 84 3.21 -2.02 15.08
C GLY A 84 1.73 -1.68 15.18
N LYS A 85 1.30 -0.62 14.50
CA LYS A 85 -0.07 -0.18 14.59
C LYS A 85 -0.94 -0.76 13.50
N VAL A 86 -2.23 -0.93 13.81
CA VAL A 86 -3.24 -1.20 12.78
C VAL A 86 -3.85 0.14 12.41
N VAL A 87 -3.81 0.50 11.15
CA VAL A 87 -4.24 1.81 10.68
C VAL A 87 -5.26 1.64 9.57
N ARG A 88 -6.35 2.38 9.65
CA ARG A 88 -7.34 2.41 8.58
C ARG A 88 -7.65 3.86 8.29
N VAL A 89 -7.47 4.28 7.05
CA VAL A 89 -7.64 5.67 6.68
C VAL A 89 -8.02 5.77 5.20
N ASN A 90 -8.77 6.80 4.85
CA ASN A 90 -9.09 7.06 3.45
C ASN A 90 -8.03 7.97 2.87
N LEU A 91 -7.53 7.61 1.70
CA LEU A 91 -6.47 8.34 1.03
C LEU A 91 -6.78 8.45 -0.45
N LEU A 92 -5.99 9.23 -1.18
CA LEU A 92 -6.12 9.34 -2.61
C LEU A 92 -4.85 8.83 -3.26
N VAL A 93 -5.00 7.95 -4.25
CA VAL A 93 -3.88 7.47 -5.04
C VAL A 93 -3.92 8.18 -6.38
N ARG A 94 -2.86 8.93 -6.68
CA ARG A 94 -2.81 9.71 -7.91
C ARG A 94 -1.73 9.15 -8.82
N GLN A 95 -2.13 8.71 -10.00
CA GLN A 95 -1.22 8.18 -10.99
C GLN A 95 -1.52 8.85 -12.31
N GLU A 96 -0.51 9.43 -12.89
CA GLU A 96 -0.63 10.08 -14.20
C GLU A 96 -1.95 10.79 -14.46
N GLU A 97 -2.89 10.11 -15.08
CA GLU A 97 -4.14 10.75 -15.46
C GLU A 97 -5.34 10.36 -14.62
N THR A 98 -5.13 9.65 -13.54
CA THR A 98 -6.26 9.22 -12.72
C THR A 98 -6.03 9.51 -11.25
N SER A 99 -7.10 9.68 -10.54
CA SER A 99 -7.10 9.79 -9.09
C SER A 99 -8.08 8.77 -8.55
N SER A 100 -7.64 7.95 -7.64
CA SER A 100 -8.45 6.86 -7.10
C SER A 100 -8.55 7.01 -5.59
N PRO A 101 -9.72 7.35 -5.06
CA PRO A 101 -9.90 7.34 -3.62
C PRO A 101 -9.92 5.89 -3.13
N VAL A 102 -9.23 5.63 -2.04
CA VAL A 102 -9.11 4.29 -1.49
C VAL A 102 -9.30 4.30 0.01
N GLU A 103 -9.73 3.16 0.53
CA GLU A 103 -9.68 2.91 1.96
C GLU A 103 -8.46 2.04 2.16
N ALA A 104 -7.47 2.54 2.88
CA ALA A 104 -6.23 1.83 3.12
C ALA A 104 -6.24 1.28 4.54
N THR A 105 -5.97 -0.02 4.67
CA THR A 105 -5.85 -0.67 5.96
C THR A 105 -4.48 -1.32 6.02
N ALA A 106 -3.68 -0.94 7.00
CA ALA A 106 -2.36 -1.51 7.18
C ALA A 106 -2.24 -2.16 8.54
N PHE A 107 -1.50 -3.24 8.61
CA PHE A 107 -1.35 -3.97 9.87
C PHE A 107 -0.01 -4.70 9.89
N PRO A 108 0.55 -4.93 11.09
CA PRO A 108 1.76 -5.71 11.18
C PRO A 108 1.45 -7.19 10.96
N VAL A 109 2.40 -7.90 10.38
CA VAL A 109 2.28 -9.34 10.19
C VAL A 109 3.19 -10.00 11.21
N LEU A 110 2.63 -10.90 12.00
CA LEU A 110 3.36 -11.56 13.09
C LEU A 110 3.52 -13.04 12.76
N ASP A 111 4.62 -13.62 13.25
CA ASP A 111 4.78 -15.06 13.12
C ASP A 111 4.03 -15.76 14.25
N THR A 112 4.14 -17.09 14.32
CA THR A 112 3.38 -17.85 15.31
C THR A 112 3.85 -17.60 16.71
N LYS A 113 5.01 -16.98 16.90
CA LYS A 113 5.53 -16.64 18.22
C LYS A 113 5.27 -15.19 18.60
N GLY A 114 4.54 -14.47 17.77
CA GLY A 114 4.22 -13.07 18.04
C GLY A 114 5.28 -12.08 17.59
N LYS A 115 6.33 -12.54 16.90
CA LYS A 115 7.34 -11.63 16.40
C LYS A 115 6.87 -11.00 15.11
N GLN A 116 7.06 -9.69 14.96
CA GLN A 116 6.68 -9.03 13.73
C GLN A 116 7.66 -9.38 12.63
N ILE A 117 7.16 -9.87 11.51
CA ILE A 117 7.98 -10.30 10.39
C ILE A 117 7.72 -9.44 9.15
N GLY A 118 6.86 -8.45 9.26
CA GLY A 118 6.60 -7.52 8.17
C GLY A 118 5.35 -6.73 8.43
N ALA A 119 4.82 -6.12 7.39
CA ALA A 119 3.56 -5.39 7.45
C ALA A 119 2.88 -5.47 6.10
N MET A 120 1.59 -5.26 6.09
CA MET A 120 0.79 -5.37 4.88
C MET A 120 -0.17 -4.20 4.82
N MET A 121 -0.41 -3.69 3.61
CA MET A 121 -1.40 -2.65 3.39
C MET A 121 -2.36 -3.13 2.30
N VAL A 122 -3.65 -3.10 2.63
CA VAL A 122 -4.70 -3.47 1.70
C VAL A 122 -5.47 -2.21 1.35
N CYS A 123 -5.60 -1.93 0.07
CA CYS A 123 -6.34 -0.75 -0.40
C CYS A 123 -7.56 -1.20 -1.19
N ARG A 124 -8.72 -0.73 -0.77
CA ARG A 124 -9.95 -0.98 -1.47
C ARG A 124 -10.33 0.28 -2.23
N CYS A 125 -10.49 0.19 -3.54
CA CYS A 125 -10.84 1.34 -4.34
C CYS A 125 -12.28 1.75 -4.09
N LEU A 126 -12.48 3.05 -3.88
CA LEU A 126 -13.79 3.61 -3.67
C LEU A 126 -14.31 4.27 -4.95
N GLY A 127 -13.48 4.35 -5.98
CA GLY A 127 -13.84 4.93 -7.28
C GLY A 127 -12.58 5.35 -8.01
N THR A 128 -12.71 5.82 -9.22
CA THR A 128 -11.57 6.31 -9.98
C THR A 128 -12.04 7.49 -10.84
N PHE A 129 -11.30 8.58 -10.80
CA PHE A 129 -11.65 9.76 -11.56
C PHE A 129 -10.52 10.18 -12.46
N PRO A 130 -10.81 10.76 -13.64
CA PRO A 130 -9.75 11.31 -14.47
C PRO A 130 -9.05 12.43 -13.70
N GLU A 131 -7.73 12.46 -13.79
CA GLU A 131 -6.96 13.43 -13.05
C GLU A 131 -7.32 14.85 -13.44
N ARG A 132 -7.47 15.19 -14.70
CA ARG A 132 -7.78 16.43 -15.07
C ARG A 132 -9.17 16.67 -15.34
N GLY A 133 -9.96 15.81 -15.21
CA GLY A 133 -11.28 16.00 -15.43
C GLY A 133 -11.98 16.48 -14.37
N ARG A 134 -13.05 17.00 -14.46
CA ARG A 134 -13.79 17.22 -13.48
C ARG A 134 -14.50 16.05 -13.15
N VAL A 135 -14.75 15.85 -11.97
CA VAL A 135 -15.48 14.80 -11.51
C VAL A 135 -16.83 14.93 -12.05
N THR A 136 -17.25 13.99 -12.72
CA THR A 136 -18.50 14.06 -13.16
C THR A 136 -19.24 13.47 -12.13
N HIS A 137 -19.98 12.99 -11.80
CA HIS A 137 -20.65 12.52 -10.80
C HIS A 137 -20.47 11.24 -10.56
N LEU A 138 -20.54 10.88 -9.37
CA LEU A 138 -20.52 9.63 -8.99
C LEU A 138 -21.88 9.29 -8.77
N ALA A 139 -22.62 9.25 -9.47
CA ALA A 139 -23.97 8.97 -9.21
C ALA A 139 -24.24 7.64 -8.70
#